data_ee937e064a7e51b7d01ae9e2e495258c
#
_entry.id   ee937e064a7e51b7d01ae9e2e495258c
#
_cell.length_a   1.000
_cell.length_b   1.000
_cell.length_c   1.000
_cell.angle_alpha   90.00
_cell.angle_beta   90.00
_cell.angle_gamma   90.00
#
_symmetry.space_group_name_H-M   'P 1'
#
loop_
_entity.id
_entity.type
_entity.pdbx_description
1 polymer ?
#
loop_
_entity_poly.entity_id
_entity_poly.type
_entity_poly.pdbx_seq_one_letter_code
_entity_poly.pdbx_strand_id
1 'polypeptide(L)'
;IGPHTLYGDYPPKIAESEVKDIRATGEVVLSRVVIPEYVIVHDGAVSDNTAKNYYVLYKDYIKNVASCEIYSTWPKETLKANILAIMSFTLNRVYTEWYRGKGKDFTITSSTAFDQKWINGKNTYHSISNVVDEIFNSYLSRPEVTQPILTQYCDGKKVSCPEFMSQWGSKALGDDGLSAIEILRYYYGEDMYINEAETISGVPASYPGYELTNGTSGPKVLSLIHI
;
A
#
# COMPACT_ATOMS: atom_id res chain seq x y z
N ILE A 1 -2.19 0.88 -29.03
CA ILE A 1 -3.13 0.71 -27.91
C ILE A 1 -2.70 1.72 -26.86
N GLY A 2 -3.54 2.72 -26.57
CA GLY A 2 -3.20 3.74 -25.59
C GLY A 2 -3.21 3.17 -24.16
N PRO A 3 -2.52 3.84 -23.21
CA PRO A 3 -2.43 3.37 -21.81
C PRO A 3 -3.78 3.14 -21.15
N HIS A 4 -4.80 3.89 -21.54
CA HIS A 4 -6.16 3.73 -21.04
C HIS A 4 -6.84 2.43 -21.41
N THR A 5 -6.56 1.91 -22.59
CA THR A 5 -7.18 0.66 -23.07
C THR A 5 -6.75 -0.53 -22.23
N LEU A 6 -5.54 -0.49 -21.69
CA LEU A 6 -5.04 -1.54 -20.79
C LEU A 6 -5.80 -1.59 -19.46
N TYR A 7 -6.40 -0.46 -19.07
CA TYR A 7 -7.12 -0.33 -17.82
C TYR A 7 -8.63 -0.25 -17.98
N GLY A 8 -9.10 0.32 -19.08
CA GLY A 8 -10.51 0.37 -19.41
C GLY A 8 -11.11 -1.00 -19.66
N ASP A 9 -10.32 -1.90 -20.22
CA ASP A 9 -10.77 -3.23 -20.63
C ASP A 9 -10.64 -4.29 -19.53
N TYR A 10 -9.88 -4.01 -18.48
CA TYR A 10 -9.57 -4.96 -17.41
C TYR A 10 -9.79 -4.33 -16.05
N PRO A 11 -10.94 -4.57 -15.40
CA PRO A 11 -11.16 -4.11 -14.05
C PRO A 11 -10.12 -4.72 -13.08
N PRO A 12 -9.67 -3.99 -12.08
CA PRO A 12 -8.79 -4.53 -11.06
C PRO A 12 -9.45 -5.72 -10.37
N LYS A 13 -8.62 -6.64 -9.85
CA LYS A 13 -9.06 -7.88 -9.15
C LYS A 13 -10.07 -7.64 -8.06
N ILE A 14 -9.95 -6.49 -7.37
CA ILE A 14 -10.96 -5.94 -6.47
C ILE A 14 -11.30 -4.59 -7.06
N ALA A 15 -12.50 -4.44 -7.60
CA ALA A 15 -12.93 -3.18 -8.14
C ALA A 15 -12.87 -2.10 -7.06
N GLU A 16 -12.41 -0.93 -7.43
CA GLU A 16 -12.32 0.21 -6.51
C GLU A 16 -13.72 0.58 -5.95
N SER A 17 -14.77 0.35 -6.75
CA SER A 17 -16.17 0.46 -6.33
C SER A 17 -16.57 -0.52 -5.24
N GLU A 18 -16.07 -1.75 -5.25
CA GLU A 18 -16.33 -2.74 -4.21
C GLU A 18 -15.72 -2.34 -2.87
N VAL A 19 -14.59 -1.64 -2.92
CA VAL A 19 -13.96 -1.08 -1.72
C VAL A 19 -14.74 0.14 -1.21
N LYS A 20 -15.41 0.89 -2.06
CA LYS A 20 -16.32 2.00 -1.68
C LYS A 20 -17.60 1.50 -1.03
N ASP A 21 -18.12 0.37 -1.46
CA ASP A 21 -19.33 -0.23 -0.92
C ASP A 21 -19.17 -0.76 0.52
N ILE A 22 -17.96 -0.74 1.06
CA ILE A 22 -17.69 -0.97 2.48
C ILE A 22 -18.57 -0.07 3.36
N ARG A 23 -18.84 1.16 2.96
CA ARG A 23 -19.77 2.06 3.67
C ARG A 23 -21.21 1.59 3.62
N ALA A 24 -21.64 1.00 2.53
CA ALA A 24 -22.99 0.46 2.38
C ALA A 24 -23.17 -0.84 3.15
N THR A 25 -22.12 -1.63 3.33
CA THR A 25 -22.15 -2.87 4.12
C THR A 25 -21.98 -2.66 5.62
N GLY A 26 -21.71 -1.41 6.07
CA GLY A 26 -21.49 -1.09 7.47
C GLY A 26 -20.09 -1.46 7.98
N GLU A 27 -19.18 -1.83 7.09
CA GLU A 27 -17.77 -2.03 7.48
C GLU A 27 -17.10 -0.70 7.87
N VAL A 28 -16.20 -0.77 8.84
CA VAL A 28 -15.51 0.42 9.34
C VAL A 28 -14.41 0.82 8.35
N VAL A 29 -14.44 2.08 7.93
CA VAL A 29 -13.34 2.72 7.21
C VAL A 29 -12.90 3.96 7.99
N LEU A 30 -11.66 4.36 7.81
CA LEU A 30 -11.16 5.59 8.41
C LEU A 30 -11.80 6.82 7.75
N SER A 31 -12.00 7.89 8.51
CA SER A 31 -12.56 9.15 7.99
C SER A 31 -11.60 9.91 7.09
N ARG A 32 -10.31 9.62 7.21
CA ARG A 32 -9.20 10.26 6.47
C ARG A 32 -8.05 9.29 6.27
N VAL A 33 -7.19 9.58 5.28
CA VAL A 33 -5.97 8.82 5.04
C VAL A 33 -4.89 9.31 6.00
N VAL A 34 -4.35 8.41 6.78
CA VAL A 34 -3.27 8.68 7.74
C VAL A 34 -2.14 7.67 7.56
N ILE A 35 -0.92 8.12 7.79
CA ILE A 35 0.24 7.22 7.87
C ILE A 35 0.21 6.54 9.23
N PRO A 36 0.03 5.20 9.29
CA PRO A 36 0.09 4.49 10.56
C PRO A 36 1.54 4.45 11.05
N GLU A 37 1.72 4.41 12.35
CA GLU A 37 3.06 4.18 12.89
C GLU A 37 3.57 2.78 12.57
N TYR A 38 2.71 1.78 12.74
CA TYR A 38 3.01 0.38 12.45
C TYR A 38 2.03 -0.23 11.48
N VAL A 39 2.54 -1.12 10.66
CA VAL A 39 1.75 -2.09 9.90
C VAL A 39 1.85 -3.42 10.63
N ILE A 40 0.72 -4.06 10.91
CA ILE A 40 0.70 -5.40 11.51
C ILE A 40 0.70 -6.39 10.37
N VAL A 41 1.84 -7.06 10.18
CA VAL A 41 2.06 -8.03 9.09
C VAL A 41 1.79 -9.43 9.58
N HIS A 42 0.81 -10.08 9.00
CA HIS A 42 0.56 -11.52 9.18
C HIS A 42 1.46 -12.31 8.25
N ASP A 43 2.43 -13.04 8.82
CA ASP A 43 3.47 -13.73 8.04
C ASP A 43 2.99 -15.09 7.53
N GLY A 44 1.99 -15.05 6.66
CA GLY A 44 1.36 -16.24 6.10
C GLY A 44 0.10 -15.95 5.30
N ALA A 45 -0.65 -16.99 4.98
CA ALA A 45 -1.95 -16.87 4.34
C ALA A 45 -3.02 -16.40 5.34
N VAL A 46 -4.04 -15.71 4.86
CA VAL A 46 -5.16 -15.18 5.69
C VAL A 46 -5.82 -16.24 6.58
N SER A 47 -5.84 -17.48 6.12
CA SER A 47 -6.44 -18.63 6.84
C SER A 47 -5.49 -19.33 7.81
N ASP A 48 -4.21 -18.99 7.80
CA ASP A 48 -3.20 -19.62 8.67
C ASP A 48 -3.22 -18.97 10.06
N ASN A 49 -4.00 -19.53 10.96
CA ASN A 49 -4.09 -19.04 12.33
C ASN A 49 -2.84 -19.34 13.19
N THR A 50 -1.85 -20.04 12.65
CA THR A 50 -0.57 -20.32 13.31
C THR A 50 0.54 -19.35 12.93
N ALA A 51 0.34 -18.60 11.85
CA ALA A 51 1.27 -17.58 11.38
C ALA A 51 1.41 -16.45 12.40
N LYS A 52 2.62 -15.90 12.49
CA LYS A 52 2.93 -14.82 13.41
C LYS A 52 2.52 -13.47 12.86
N ASN A 53 2.09 -12.59 13.74
CA ASN A 53 1.87 -11.18 13.45
C ASN A 53 3.08 -10.37 13.91
N TYR A 54 3.65 -9.57 12.99
CA TYR A 54 4.76 -8.67 13.26
C TYR A 54 4.32 -7.22 13.22
N TYR A 55 4.69 -6.45 14.25
CA TYR A 55 4.50 -5.01 14.29
C TYR A 55 5.72 -4.35 13.65
N VAL A 56 5.54 -3.81 12.45
CA VAL A 56 6.61 -3.24 11.63
C VAL A 56 6.34 -1.75 11.45
N LEU A 57 7.33 -0.89 11.72
CA LEU A 57 7.21 0.55 11.43
C LEU A 57 6.84 0.76 9.96
N TYR A 58 5.92 1.68 9.67
CA TYR A 58 5.41 1.87 8.31
C TYR A 58 6.51 2.04 7.27
N LYS A 59 7.48 2.93 7.52
CA LYS A 59 8.60 3.13 6.59
C LYS A 59 9.43 1.87 6.39
N ASP A 60 9.70 1.12 7.46
CA ASP A 60 10.48 -0.11 7.41
C ASP A 60 9.72 -1.21 6.65
N TYR A 61 8.38 -1.26 6.80
CA TYR A 61 7.52 -2.13 6.01
C TYR A 61 7.65 -1.82 4.51
N ILE A 62 7.49 -0.55 4.12
CA ILE A 62 7.58 -0.12 2.71
C ILE A 62 8.98 -0.41 2.13
N LYS A 63 10.04 -0.08 2.88
CA LYS A 63 11.43 -0.36 2.49
C LYS A 63 11.67 -1.86 2.26
N ASN A 64 11.14 -2.70 3.15
CA ASN A 64 11.25 -4.15 3.06
C ASN A 64 10.52 -4.68 1.83
N VAL A 65 9.24 -4.35 1.66
CA VAL A 65 8.44 -4.77 0.51
C VAL A 65 9.10 -4.34 -0.80
N ALA A 66 9.47 -3.08 -0.94
CA ALA A 66 10.15 -2.58 -2.14
C ALA A 66 11.47 -3.33 -2.40
N SER A 67 12.23 -3.64 -1.35
CA SER A 67 13.48 -4.42 -1.49
C SER A 67 13.24 -5.90 -1.81
N CYS A 68 12.03 -6.41 -1.64
CA CYS A 68 11.62 -7.76 -2.06
C CYS A 68 11.09 -7.81 -3.49
N GLU A 69 10.48 -6.71 -3.95
CA GLU A 69 9.68 -6.68 -5.18
C GLU A 69 10.44 -6.10 -6.38
N ILE A 70 11.30 -5.11 -6.17
CA ILE A 70 11.97 -4.36 -7.24
C ILE A 70 13.48 -4.31 -7.06
N TYR A 71 14.20 -3.99 -8.14
CA TYR A 71 15.66 -3.93 -8.13
C TYR A 71 16.15 -2.51 -7.80
N SER A 72 17.04 -2.41 -6.83
CA SER A 72 17.63 -1.15 -6.34
C SER A 72 18.42 -0.36 -7.39
N THR A 73 18.75 -1.00 -8.51
CA THR A 73 19.50 -0.44 -9.65
C THR A 73 18.62 0.16 -10.74
N TRP A 74 17.30 0.12 -10.58
CA TRP A 74 16.38 0.70 -11.54
C TRP A 74 16.43 2.23 -11.52
N PRO A 75 16.02 2.92 -12.62
CA PRO A 75 15.93 4.37 -12.66
C PRO A 75 15.13 4.93 -11.48
N LYS A 76 15.53 6.12 -10.98
CA LYS A 76 14.88 6.74 -9.80
C LYS A 76 13.37 6.90 -10.01
N GLU A 77 12.93 7.32 -11.18
CA GLU A 77 11.50 7.50 -11.48
C GLU A 77 10.74 6.16 -11.50
N THR A 78 11.37 5.10 -11.97
CA THR A 78 10.81 3.73 -11.86
C THR A 78 10.70 3.29 -10.41
N LEU A 79 11.73 3.51 -9.59
CA LEU A 79 11.68 3.21 -8.15
C LEU A 79 10.54 3.99 -7.49
N LYS A 80 10.43 5.30 -7.77
CA LYS A 80 9.36 6.16 -7.28
C LYS A 80 7.97 5.64 -7.64
N ALA A 81 7.73 5.31 -8.90
CA ALA A 81 6.45 4.78 -9.37
C ALA A 81 6.05 3.49 -8.64
N ASN A 82 6.97 2.54 -8.54
CA ASN A 82 6.71 1.27 -7.85
C ASN A 82 6.50 1.46 -6.34
N ILE A 83 7.29 2.31 -5.70
CA ILE A 83 7.15 2.60 -4.26
C ILE A 83 5.83 3.31 -3.96
N LEU A 84 5.40 4.26 -4.81
CA LEU A 84 4.08 4.89 -4.70
C LEU A 84 2.94 3.87 -4.83
N ALA A 85 3.05 2.92 -5.76
CA ALA A 85 2.08 1.84 -5.87
C ALA A 85 2.07 0.95 -4.62
N ILE A 86 3.24 0.57 -4.08
CA ILE A 86 3.36 -0.21 -2.84
C ILE A 86 2.71 0.53 -1.67
N MET A 87 2.97 1.83 -1.53
CA MET A 87 2.42 2.66 -0.45
C MET A 87 0.90 2.81 -0.59
N SER A 88 0.40 3.12 -1.78
CA SER A 88 -1.03 3.27 -2.00
C SER A 88 -1.81 1.99 -1.73
N PHE A 89 -1.28 0.83 -2.14
CA PHE A 89 -1.84 -0.47 -1.79
C PHE A 89 -1.90 -0.68 -0.27
N THR A 90 -0.79 -0.42 0.41
CA THR A 90 -0.71 -0.57 1.88
C THR A 90 -1.69 0.37 2.58
N LEU A 91 -1.75 1.64 2.17
CA LEU A 91 -2.66 2.62 2.76
C LEU A 91 -4.13 2.34 2.44
N ASN A 92 -4.42 1.70 1.31
CA ASN A 92 -5.76 1.19 1.03
C ASN A 92 -6.16 0.13 2.06
N ARG A 93 -5.28 -0.82 2.37
CA ARG A 93 -5.53 -1.84 3.42
C ARG A 93 -5.74 -1.24 4.80
N VAL A 94 -4.98 -0.19 5.12
CA VAL A 94 -5.14 0.56 6.39
C VAL A 94 -6.46 1.33 6.40
N TYR A 95 -6.72 2.13 5.37
CA TYR A 95 -7.90 3.00 5.28
C TYR A 95 -9.21 2.23 5.30
N THR A 96 -9.27 1.12 4.58
CA THR A 96 -10.48 0.28 4.47
C THR A 96 -10.65 -0.68 5.63
N GLU A 97 -9.69 -0.76 6.57
CA GLU A 97 -9.70 -1.78 7.64
C GLU A 97 -9.91 -3.20 7.09
N TRP A 98 -9.36 -3.49 5.91
CA TRP A 98 -9.72 -4.65 5.07
C TRP A 98 -9.77 -5.98 5.82
N TYR A 99 -8.75 -6.27 6.63
CA TYR A 99 -8.71 -7.49 7.43
C TYR A 99 -9.32 -7.29 8.81
N ARG A 100 -9.09 -6.13 9.40
CA ARG A 100 -9.60 -5.82 10.75
C ARG A 100 -11.11 -5.72 10.77
N GLY A 101 -11.72 -5.13 9.74
CA GLY A 101 -13.17 -5.11 9.55
C GLY A 101 -13.80 -6.50 9.40
N LYS A 102 -12.98 -7.51 9.07
CA LYS A 102 -13.36 -8.93 8.99
C LYS A 102 -12.97 -9.75 10.24
N GLY A 103 -12.68 -9.06 11.36
CA GLY A 103 -12.36 -9.68 12.63
C GLY A 103 -10.94 -10.27 12.72
N LYS A 104 -10.04 -9.89 11.82
CA LYS A 104 -8.63 -10.26 11.91
C LYS A 104 -7.85 -9.23 12.74
N ASP A 105 -6.77 -9.65 13.37
CA ASP A 105 -5.92 -8.84 14.24
C ASP A 105 -4.65 -8.28 13.54
N PHE A 106 -4.66 -8.26 12.19
CA PHE A 106 -3.56 -7.76 11.37
C PHE A 106 -4.05 -6.80 10.29
N THR A 107 -3.12 -6.01 9.74
CA THR A 107 -3.37 -5.01 8.69
C THR A 107 -3.24 -5.60 7.30
N ILE A 108 -2.23 -6.44 7.09
CA ILE A 108 -1.83 -6.95 5.78
C ILE A 108 -1.12 -8.30 5.94
N THR A 109 -1.08 -9.11 4.86
CA THR A 109 -0.34 -10.37 4.87
C THR A 109 1.00 -10.25 4.15
N SER A 110 1.93 -11.17 4.42
CA SER A 110 3.18 -11.33 3.67
C SER A 110 3.01 -12.14 2.38
N SER A 111 1.78 -12.61 2.11
CA SER A 111 1.47 -13.49 0.99
C SER A 111 1.17 -12.71 -0.28
N THR A 112 1.95 -12.95 -1.34
CA THR A 112 1.72 -12.36 -2.68
C THR A 112 0.45 -12.84 -3.36
N ALA A 113 -0.21 -13.87 -2.84
CA ALA A 113 -1.52 -14.31 -3.31
C ALA A 113 -2.65 -13.36 -2.89
N PHE A 114 -2.43 -12.57 -1.84
CA PHE A 114 -3.43 -11.66 -1.27
C PHE A 114 -2.94 -10.21 -1.24
N ASP A 115 -1.67 -10.00 -0.89
CA ASP A 115 -1.10 -8.67 -0.68
C ASP A 115 0.31 -8.54 -1.28
N GLN A 116 1.30 -8.19 -0.47
CA GLN A 116 2.64 -7.82 -0.89
C GLN A 116 3.70 -8.74 -0.29
N LYS A 117 4.79 -8.92 -1.00
CA LYS A 117 5.90 -9.74 -0.49
C LYS A 117 6.67 -9.00 0.60
N TRP A 118 6.58 -9.51 1.80
CA TRP A 118 7.37 -9.06 2.94
C TRP A 118 8.17 -10.25 3.52
N ILE A 119 9.40 -10.00 3.96
CA ILE A 119 10.27 -11.04 4.54
C ILE A 119 10.86 -10.50 5.83
N ASN A 120 10.60 -11.17 6.95
CA ASN A 120 11.16 -10.77 8.23
C ASN A 120 12.69 -10.74 8.20
N GLY A 121 13.29 -9.65 8.69
CA GLY A 121 14.75 -9.48 8.73
C GLY A 121 15.43 -9.23 7.37
N LYS A 122 14.67 -8.96 6.31
CA LYS A 122 15.23 -8.60 5.00
C LYS A 122 16.02 -7.30 5.08
N ASN A 123 17.26 -7.33 4.60
CA ASN A 123 18.05 -6.12 4.40
C ASN A 123 17.44 -5.24 3.31
N THR A 124 17.38 -3.94 3.57
CA THR A 124 16.90 -2.94 2.62
C THR A 124 18.05 -2.30 1.86
N TYR A 125 17.76 -1.88 0.62
CA TYR A 125 18.75 -1.21 -0.22
C TYR A 125 18.71 0.30 -0.01
N HIS A 126 19.91 0.92 -0.01
CA HIS A 126 20.05 2.36 0.26
C HIS A 126 19.28 3.25 -0.73
N SER A 127 19.35 2.97 -2.03
CA SER A 127 18.59 3.72 -3.05
C SER A 127 17.09 3.66 -2.84
N ILE A 128 16.56 2.48 -2.49
CA ILE A 128 15.14 2.29 -2.16
C ILE A 128 14.79 3.06 -0.88
N SER A 129 15.61 2.93 0.17
CA SER A 129 15.38 3.61 1.45
C SER A 129 15.30 5.12 1.29
N ASN A 130 16.19 5.72 0.49
CA ASN A 130 16.20 7.15 0.21
C ASN A 130 14.89 7.60 -0.49
N VAL A 131 14.42 6.84 -1.48
CA VAL A 131 13.17 7.18 -2.16
C VAL A 131 11.99 7.05 -1.21
N VAL A 132 11.92 6.01 -0.39
CA VAL A 132 10.85 5.86 0.62
C VAL A 132 10.86 7.04 1.58
N ASP A 133 12.03 7.45 2.09
CA ASP A 133 12.13 8.58 3.02
C ASP A 133 11.74 9.91 2.38
N GLU A 134 11.94 10.06 1.05
CA GLU A 134 11.53 11.26 0.29
C GLU A 134 9.99 11.37 0.14
N ILE A 135 9.28 10.24 -0.02
CA ILE A 135 7.87 10.24 -0.43
C ILE A 135 6.92 9.49 0.52
N PHE A 136 7.34 9.14 1.73
CA PHE A 136 6.66 8.20 2.63
C PHE A 136 5.21 8.55 2.99
N ASN A 137 4.79 9.80 2.84
CA ASN A 137 3.43 10.26 3.11
C ASN A 137 2.56 10.38 1.85
N SER A 138 3.09 10.00 0.70
CA SER A 138 2.36 10.09 -0.57
C SER A 138 1.53 8.83 -0.84
N TYR A 139 0.40 9.00 -1.52
CA TYR A 139 -0.44 7.91 -2.01
C TYR A 139 -1.16 8.32 -3.30
N LEU A 140 -1.74 7.34 -3.98
CA LEU A 140 -2.47 7.56 -5.22
C LEU A 140 -3.97 7.61 -4.95
N SER A 141 -4.63 8.59 -5.54
CA SER A 141 -6.08 8.78 -5.40
C SER A 141 -6.71 9.22 -6.72
N ARG A 142 -8.05 9.17 -6.74
CA ARG A 142 -8.86 9.70 -7.83
C ARG A 142 -9.55 11.00 -7.41
N PRO A 143 -9.95 11.86 -8.36
CA PRO A 143 -10.73 13.04 -8.05
C PRO A 143 -11.95 12.72 -7.20
N GLU A 144 -12.17 13.51 -6.14
CA GLU A 144 -13.32 13.39 -5.22
C GLU A 144 -13.41 12.08 -4.44
N VAL A 145 -12.37 11.23 -4.48
CA VAL A 145 -12.28 9.98 -3.74
C VAL A 145 -11.19 10.08 -2.69
N THR A 146 -11.56 10.01 -1.41
CA THR A 146 -10.61 10.05 -0.29
C THR A 146 -9.76 8.77 -0.21
N GLN A 147 -10.36 7.64 -0.56
CA GLN A 147 -9.73 6.34 -0.44
C GLN A 147 -8.49 6.23 -1.33
N PRO A 148 -7.36 5.71 -0.83
CA PRO A 148 -6.23 5.34 -1.66
C PRO A 148 -6.60 4.29 -2.71
N ILE A 149 -6.08 4.44 -3.92
CA ILE A 149 -6.26 3.44 -4.98
C ILE A 149 -5.65 2.11 -4.50
N LEU A 150 -6.37 1.01 -4.72
CA LEU A 150 -5.82 -0.33 -4.57
C LEU A 150 -4.93 -0.65 -5.77
N THR A 151 -3.70 -0.20 -5.71
CA THR A 151 -2.71 -0.28 -6.77
C THR A 151 -2.11 -1.67 -6.88
N GLN A 152 -2.82 -2.58 -7.53
CA GLN A 152 -2.31 -3.93 -7.78
C GLN A 152 -1.18 -3.90 -8.82
N TYR A 153 -0.23 -4.81 -8.69
CA TYR A 153 0.91 -4.97 -9.59
C TYR A 153 1.38 -6.42 -9.65
N CYS A 154 2.15 -6.76 -10.66
CA CYS A 154 2.87 -8.01 -10.74
C CYS A 154 4.23 -7.81 -11.42
N ASP A 155 5.09 -8.83 -11.50
CA ASP A 155 6.41 -8.67 -12.09
C ASP A 155 6.35 -8.34 -13.59
N GLY A 156 5.37 -8.87 -14.31
CA GLY A 156 5.17 -8.62 -15.73
C GLY A 156 6.19 -9.31 -16.65
N LYS A 157 7.01 -10.21 -16.10
CA LYS A 157 8.01 -10.99 -16.84
C LYS A 157 7.80 -12.48 -16.68
N LYS A 158 7.60 -12.96 -15.47
CA LYS A 158 7.28 -14.35 -15.15
C LYS A 158 5.77 -14.59 -15.16
N VAL A 159 5.00 -13.56 -14.80
CA VAL A 159 3.55 -13.56 -14.77
C VAL A 159 3.06 -12.42 -15.64
N SER A 160 2.06 -12.68 -16.48
CA SER A 160 1.39 -11.63 -17.25
C SER A 160 0.52 -10.76 -16.35
N CYS A 161 0.57 -9.44 -16.54
CA CYS A 161 -0.22 -8.46 -15.80
C CYS A 161 -1.18 -7.71 -16.73
N PRO A 162 -2.21 -8.34 -17.28
CA PRO A 162 -3.10 -7.65 -18.23
C PRO A 162 -3.92 -6.56 -17.55
N GLU A 163 -4.11 -6.64 -16.24
CA GLU A 163 -5.02 -5.78 -15.46
C GLU A 163 -4.28 -4.88 -14.45
N PHE A 164 -2.97 -5.03 -14.32
CA PHE A 164 -2.19 -4.39 -13.26
C PHE A 164 -0.92 -3.75 -13.79
N MET A 165 -0.27 -2.96 -12.93
CA MET A 165 1.05 -2.44 -13.25
C MET A 165 2.07 -3.59 -13.39
N SER A 166 2.74 -3.62 -14.53
CA SER A 166 3.91 -4.46 -14.74
C SER A 166 5.14 -3.77 -14.16
N GLN A 167 5.81 -4.41 -13.19
CA GLN A 167 7.05 -3.85 -12.62
C GLN A 167 8.15 -3.74 -13.67
N TRP A 168 8.36 -4.77 -14.50
CA TRP A 168 9.31 -4.68 -15.60
C TRP A 168 8.86 -3.75 -16.73
N GLY A 169 7.55 -3.64 -16.98
CA GLY A 169 7.00 -2.64 -17.89
C GLY A 169 7.26 -1.21 -17.41
N SER A 170 7.08 -0.97 -16.11
CA SER A 170 7.40 0.35 -15.52
C SER A 170 8.88 0.69 -15.63
N LYS A 171 9.76 -0.32 -15.56
CA LYS A 171 11.20 -0.12 -15.80
C LYS A 171 11.48 0.29 -17.25
N ALA A 172 10.85 -0.37 -18.23
CA ALA A 172 11.02 0.00 -19.63
C ALA A 172 10.57 1.47 -19.87
N LEU A 173 9.41 1.88 -19.34
CA LEU A 173 8.94 3.26 -19.42
C LEU A 173 9.90 4.26 -18.75
N GLY A 174 10.48 3.89 -17.62
CA GLY A 174 11.49 4.71 -16.96
C GLY A 174 12.82 4.80 -17.71
N ASP A 175 13.23 3.72 -18.37
CA ASP A 175 14.39 3.73 -19.27
C ASP A 175 14.16 4.63 -20.48
N ASP A 176 12.90 4.75 -20.95
CA ASP A 176 12.46 5.64 -22.03
C ASP A 176 12.30 7.10 -21.54
N GLY A 177 12.59 7.38 -20.26
CA GLY A 177 12.63 8.70 -19.67
C GLY A 177 11.31 9.22 -19.10
N LEU A 178 10.29 8.38 -18.94
CA LEU A 178 9.03 8.79 -18.31
C LEU A 178 9.23 9.06 -16.82
N SER A 179 8.58 10.11 -16.33
CA SER A 179 8.48 10.42 -14.90
C SER A 179 7.61 9.41 -14.15
N ALA A 180 7.73 9.37 -12.83
CA ALA A 180 6.94 8.47 -12.00
C ALA A 180 5.43 8.65 -12.20
N ILE A 181 4.95 9.90 -12.31
CA ILE A 181 3.52 10.17 -12.53
C ILE A 181 3.05 9.69 -13.92
N GLU A 182 3.85 9.84 -14.96
CA GLU A 182 3.52 9.34 -16.29
C GLU A 182 3.48 7.82 -16.33
N ILE A 183 4.45 7.15 -15.68
CA ILE A 183 4.46 5.69 -15.52
C ILE A 183 3.19 5.23 -14.79
N LEU A 184 2.83 5.86 -13.69
CA LEU A 184 1.66 5.49 -12.91
C LEU A 184 0.36 5.75 -13.67
N ARG A 185 0.24 6.86 -14.39
CA ARG A 185 -0.93 7.15 -15.22
C ARG A 185 -1.07 6.19 -16.40
N TYR A 186 0.04 5.72 -16.94
CA TYR A 186 0.03 4.66 -17.96
C TYR A 186 -0.72 3.41 -17.49
N TYR A 187 -0.58 3.06 -16.21
CA TYR A 187 -1.19 1.84 -15.63
C TYR A 187 -2.50 2.08 -14.90
N TYR A 188 -2.67 3.21 -14.23
CA TYR A 188 -3.82 3.46 -13.35
C TYR A 188 -4.78 4.54 -13.86
N GLY A 189 -4.52 5.08 -15.06
CA GLY A 189 -5.39 6.06 -15.73
C GLY A 189 -4.97 7.51 -15.53
N GLU A 190 -5.36 8.35 -16.49
CA GLU A 190 -4.95 9.77 -16.55
C GLU A 190 -5.55 10.65 -15.44
N ASP A 191 -6.65 10.23 -14.87
CA ASP A 191 -7.32 10.91 -13.75
C ASP A 191 -6.68 10.60 -12.39
N MET A 192 -5.69 9.68 -12.34
CA MET A 192 -4.93 9.39 -11.15
C MET A 192 -3.98 10.52 -10.81
N TYR A 193 -3.89 10.89 -9.55
CA TYR A 193 -2.94 11.87 -9.05
C TYR A 193 -2.29 11.43 -7.73
N ILE A 194 -1.14 12.03 -7.42
CA ILE A 194 -0.41 11.80 -6.17
C ILE A 194 -0.97 12.77 -5.12
N ASN A 195 -1.39 12.24 -3.99
CA ASN A 195 -1.88 12.99 -2.85
C ASN A 195 -0.98 12.75 -1.64
N GLU A 196 -1.13 13.55 -0.60
CA GLU A 196 -0.38 13.40 0.66
C GLU A 196 -1.34 13.06 1.81
N ALA A 197 -0.96 12.04 2.57
CA ALA A 197 -1.65 11.67 3.79
C ALA A 197 -1.17 12.54 4.96
N GLU A 198 -2.06 12.77 5.92
CA GLU A 198 -1.67 13.43 7.16
C GLU A 198 -0.63 12.58 7.91
N THR A 199 0.49 13.21 8.23
CA THR A 199 1.45 12.67 9.16
C THR A 199 1.06 13.19 10.55
N ILE A 200 0.67 12.31 11.44
CA ILE A 200 0.35 12.70 12.81
C ILE A 200 1.67 12.93 13.54
N SER A 201 2.17 14.17 13.47
CA SER A 201 3.35 14.59 14.23
C SER A 201 2.97 14.75 15.70
N GLY A 202 3.73 14.17 16.61
CA GLY A 202 3.56 14.32 18.05
C GLY A 202 2.55 13.36 18.70
N VAL A 203 1.97 12.44 17.96
CA VAL A 203 1.31 11.28 18.56
C VAL A 203 2.40 10.31 18.98
N PRO A 204 2.42 9.91 20.27
CA PRO A 204 3.35 8.88 20.70
C PRO A 204 3.28 7.65 19.80
N ALA A 205 4.34 6.88 19.79
CA ALA A 205 4.51 5.61 19.06
C ALA A 205 3.34 4.59 19.16
N SER A 206 2.21 5.01 19.65
CA SER A 206 1.03 4.21 20.00
C SER A 206 -0.15 4.32 19.04
N TYR A 207 -0.14 5.27 18.06
CA TYR A 207 -1.28 5.37 17.14
C TYR A 207 -1.42 4.10 16.30
N PRO A 208 -2.55 3.37 16.42
CA PRO A 208 -2.66 2.03 15.80
C PRO A 208 -2.92 2.06 14.30
N GLY A 209 -3.05 3.25 13.68
CA GLY A 209 -3.40 3.42 12.28
C GLY A 209 -4.92 3.45 12.01
N TYR A 210 -5.73 3.50 13.06
CA TYR A 210 -7.18 3.60 12.98
C TYR A 210 -7.73 4.48 14.12
N GLU A 211 -8.94 4.99 13.98
CA GLU A 211 -9.58 5.79 15.02
C GLU A 211 -9.88 4.98 16.28
N LEU A 212 -9.52 5.53 17.43
CA LEU A 212 -9.85 4.97 18.72
C LEU A 212 -11.22 5.50 19.16
N THR A 213 -12.17 4.59 19.37
CA THR A 213 -13.50 4.91 19.88
C THR A 213 -13.66 4.33 21.29
N ASN A 214 -14.72 4.78 22.01
CA ASN A 214 -15.07 4.18 23.30
C ASN A 214 -15.31 2.68 23.16
N GLY A 215 -14.58 1.90 23.95
CA GLY A 215 -14.61 0.43 23.88
C GLY A 215 -13.48 -0.19 23.05
N THR A 216 -12.67 0.61 22.37
CA THR A 216 -11.46 0.10 21.70
C THR A 216 -10.48 -0.42 22.75
N SER A 217 -10.01 -1.65 22.58
CA SER A 217 -9.04 -2.30 23.46
C SER A 217 -7.82 -2.80 22.67
N GLY A 218 -6.68 -2.85 23.33
CA GLY A 218 -5.47 -3.36 22.72
C GLY A 218 -4.20 -2.82 23.38
N PRO A 219 -3.03 -3.41 23.12
CA PRO A 219 -1.78 -3.00 23.76
C PRO A 219 -1.44 -1.52 23.52
N LYS A 220 -1.80 -0.97 22.37
CA LYS A 220 -1.54 0.43 22.02
C LYS A 220 -2.52 1.42 22.66
N VAL A 221 -3.74 1.00 22.96
CA VAL A 221 -4.71 1.81 23.70
C VAL A 221 -4.22 2.01 25.14
N LEU A 222 -3.64 0.98 25.74
CA LEU A 222 -3.05 1.05 27.08
C LEU A 222 -1.85 2.00 27.14
N SER A 223 -1.06 2.09 26.07
CA SER A 223 0.08 3.02 25.95
C SER A 223 -0.37 4.49 25.93
N LEU A 224 -1.54 4.80 25.36
CA LEU A 224 -2.10 6.15 25.33
C LEU A 224 -2.66 6.61 26.70
N ILE A 225 -3.05 5.69 27.54
CA ILE A 225 -3.61 5.98 28.86
C ILE A 225 -2.51 6.32 29.90
N HIS A 226 -1.26 5.99 29.60
CA HIS A 226 -0.12 6.20 30.51
C HIS A 226 0.60 7.55 30.29
N ILE A 227 0.06 8.43 29.46
CA ILE A 227 0.49 9.82 29.29
C ILE A 227 -0.34 10.74 30.15
#